data_1cae6ea85849697ea9b2e0b6e3c4de70
#
_entry.id   1cae6ea85849697ea9b2e0b6e3c4de70
#
_cell.length_a   1.000
_cell.length_b   1.000
_cell.length_c   1.000
_cell.angle_alpha   90.00
_cell.angle_beta   90.00
_cell.angle_gamma   90.00
#
_symmetry.space_group_name_H-M   'P 1'
#
loop_
_entity.id
_entity.type
_entity.pdbx_description
1 polymer ?
#
loop_
_entity_poly.entity_id
_entity_poly.type
_entity_poly.pdbx_seq_one_letter_code
_entity_poly.pdbx_strand_id
1 'polypeptide(L)'
;IANILTNLLTVDLSKCSIENVESVNAFLISKKIKTPNHLISGSPASQILSYLVNHKMFDSLQNFCDKNNITMSVYVDDVTFSSQHIISHTQKQVIYKIISKNLYRLSRNKVKYYTKKYPKLITGVVISSNGNLKIKNSLSLNVISEWKYFSQNPKNLQSKARLQGLLIAARQS
;
A
#
# COMPACT_ATOMS: atom_id res chain seq x y z
N ILE A 1 28.43 -3.91 -9.60
CA ILE A 1 27.53 -3.00 -8.86
C ILE A 1 26.17 -3.66 -8.64
N ALA A 2 25.48 -4.18 -9.69
CA ALA A 2 24.13 -4.77 -9.54
C ALA A 2 24.10 -5.93 -8.51
N ASN A 3 25.05 -6.86 -8.55
CA ASN A 3 25.11 -7.97 -7.59
C ASN A 3 25.34 -7.51 -6.14
N ILE A 4 26.14 -6.44 -5.96
CA ILE A 4 26.38 -5.88 -4.63
C ILE A 4 25.08 -5.27 -4.09
N LEU A 5 24.37 -4.48 -4.89
CA LEU A 5 23.08 -3.90 -4.52
C LEU A 5 22.04 -4.98 -4.22
N THR A 6 21.97 -6.02 -5.04
CA THR A 6 21.06 -7.16 -4.79
C THR A 6 21.34 -7.79 -3.43
N ASN A 7 22.60 -8.09 -3.13
CA ASN A 7 22.97 -8.72 -1.85
C ASN A 7 22.72 -7.83 -0.63
N LEU A 8 22.83 -6.50 -0.78
CA LEU A 8 22.57 -5.56 0.31
C LEU A 8 21.07 -5.32 0.55
N LEU A 9 20.24 -5.46 -0.47
CA LEU A 9 18.84 -5.04 -0.45
C LEU A 9 17.85 -6.19 -0.43
N THR A 10 18.32 -7.43 -0.63
CA THR A 10 17.48 -8.63 -0.57
C THR A 10 17.89 -9.56 0.56
N VAL A 11 16.92 -10.30 1.06
CA VAL A 11 17.13 -11.37 2.03
C VAL A 11 16.96 -12.71 1.30
N ASP A 12 17.94 -13.58 1.48
CA ASP A 12 17.85 -14.97 1.06
C ASP A 12 17.39 -15.83 2.23
N LEU A 13 16.14 -16.21 2.25
CA LEU A 13 15.54 -17.00 3.34
C LEU A 13 16.15 -18.38 3.47
N SER A 14 16.78 -18.93 2.41
CA SER A 14 17.45 -20.23 2.48
C SER A 14 18.74 -20.19 3.30
N LYS A 15 19.31 -18.99 3.51
CA LYS A 15 20.55 -18.77 4.25
C LYS A 15 20.35 -18.21 5.64
N CYS A 16 19.11 -17.86 6.00
CA CYS A 16 18.80 -17.34 7.32
C CYS A 16 18.62 -18.50 8.32
N SER A 17 19.31 -18.45 9.45
CA SER A 17 19.04 -19.31 10.61
C SER A 17 17.77 -18.84 11.33
N ILE A 18 16.60 -19.17 10.78
CA ILE A 18 15.30 -18.81 11.34
C ILE A 18 14.73 -20.06 12.05
N GLU A 19 14.27 -19.89 13.28
CA GLU A 19 13.35 -20.85 13.90
C GLU A 19 12.16 -21.04 13.00
N ASN A 20 11.90 -22.16 12.41
CA ASN A 20 10.83 -22.47 11.45
C ASN A 20 11.17 -22.35 9.95
N VAL A 21 12.41 -22.61 9.54
CA VAL A 21 12.81 -22.69 8.12
C VAL A 21 11.89 -23.63 7.32
N GLU A 22 11.46 -24.76 7.92
CA GLU A 22 10.58 -25.72 7.26
C GLU A 22 9.20 -25.13 6.93
N SER A 23 8.61 -24.36 7.82
CA SER A 23 7.30 -23.72 7.58
C SER A 23 7.39 -22.62 6.52
N VAL A 24 8.51 -21.89 6.50
CA VAL A 24 8.78 -20.86 5.47
C VAL A 24 8.97 -21.52 4.11
N ASN A 25 9.74 -22.62 4.02
CA ASN A 25 9.92 -23.35 2.78
C ASN A 25 8.61 -23.95 2.27
N ALA A 26 7.79 -24.55 3.14
CA ALA A 26 6.47 -25.04 2.79
C ALA A 26 5.56 -23.92 2.25
N PHE A 27 5.60 -22.73 2.86
CA PHE A 27 4.89 -21.57 2.37
C PHE A 27 5.37 -21.13 0.99
N LEU A 28 6.69 -21.00 0.76
CA LEU A 28 7.27 -20.61 -0.53
C LEU A 28 6.87 -21.59 -1.64
N ILE A 29 6.92 -22.89 -1.36
CA ILE A 29 6.50 -23.94 -2.29
C ILE A 29 5.01 -23.82 -2.60
N SER A 30 4.16 -23.65 -1.57
CA SER A 30 2.70 -23.49 -1.73
C SER A 30 2.33 -22.29 -2.61
N LYS A 31 3.13 -21.23 -2.58
CA LYS A 31 2.98 -20.02 -3.39
C LYS A 31 3.71 -20.08 -4.74
N LYS A 32 4.37 -21.19 -5.06
CA LYS A 32 5.17 -21.38 -6.28
C LYS A 32 6.26 -20.29 -6.44
N ILE A 33 6.84 -19.85 -5.35
CA ILE A 33 7.95 -18.88 -5.34
C ILE A 33 9.24 -19.67 -5.61
N LYS A 34 9.85 -19.39 -6.76
CA LYS A 34 11.04 -20.13 -7.24
C LYS A 34 12.36 -19.58 -6.70
N THR A 35 12.38 -18.29 -6.31
CA THR A 35 13.61 -17.63 -5.85
C THR A 35 13.45 -17.27 -4.38
N PRO A 36 14.36 -17.70 -3.51
CA PRO A 36 14.31 -17.40 -2.07
C PRO A 36 14.65 -15.92 -1.78
N ASN A 37 15.27 -15.21 -2.74
CA ASN A 37 15.64 -13.81 -2.57
C ASN A 37 14.45 -12.87 -2.81
N HIS A 38 14.18 -12.00 -1.85
CA HIS A 38 13.15 -10.99 -1.97
C HIS A 38 13.53 -9.70 -1.23
N LEU A 39 12.89 -8.60 -1.60
CA LEU A 39 13.05 -7.32 -0.92
C LEU A 39 12.51 -7.40 0.51
N ILE A 40 13.23 -6.77 1.44
CA ILE A 40 12.81 -6.71 2.84
C ILE A 40 11.56 -5.83 2.95
N SER A 41 10.49 -6.38 3.52
CA SER A 41 9.27 -5.60 3.81
C SER A 41 9.58 -4.49 4.82
N GLY A 42 9.12 -3.27 4.55
CA GLY A 42 9.37 -2.10 5.40
C GLY A 42 10.72 -1.42 5.19
N SER A 43 11.60 -1.94 4.34
CA SER A 43 12.83 -1.23 3.98
C SER A 43 12.53 0.00 3.11
N PRO A 44 13.07 1.20 3.43
CA PRO A 44 12.92 2.40 2.59
C PRO A 44 13.42 2.19 1.15
N ALA A 45 14.46 1.37 0.97
CA ALA A 45 15.00 1.05 -0.35
C ALA A 45 14.04 0.23 -1.21
N SER A 46 13.17 -0.59 -0.62
CA SER A 46 12.22 -1.43 -1.34
C SER A 46 11.25 -0.62 -2.21
N GLN A 47 10.84 0.56 -1.76
CA GLN A 47 9.96 1.46 -2.50
C GLN A 47 10.64 1.99 -3.76
N ILE A 48 11.86 2.52 -3.63
CA ILE A 48 12.64 3.09 -4.74
C ILE A 48 12.97 1.99 -5.75
N LEU A 49 13.38 0.81 -5.29
CA LEU A 49 13.71 -0.32 -6.17
C LEU A 49 12.48 -0.83 -6.91
N SER A 50 11.33 -0.93 -6.23
CA SER A 50 10.07 -1.32 -6.87
C SER A 50 9.70 -0.35 -8.00
N TYR A 51 9.86 0.95 -7.80
CA TYR A 51 9.65 1.95 -8.84
C TYR A 51 10.65 1.80 -9.98
N LEU A 52 11.95 1.70 -9.69
CA LEU A 52 13.00 1.62 -10.70
C LEU A 52 12.87 0.39 -11.60
N VAL A 53 12.54 -0.75 -11.02
CA VAL A 53 12.32 -1.99 -11.78
C VAL A 53 11.10 -1.87 -12.71
N ASN A 54 10.10 -1.10 -12.29
CA ASN A 54 8.83 -0.96 -13.00
C ASN A 54 8.69 0.36 -13.77
N HIS A 55 9.74 1.17 -13.89
CA HIS A 55 9.69 2.50 -14.49
C HIS A 55 9.02 2.50 -15.87
N LYS A 56 9.36 1.55 -16.75
CA LYS A 56 8.75 1.46 -18.10
C LYS A 56 7.23 1.25 -18.07
N MET A 57 6.73 0.49 -17.08
CA MET A 57 5.30 0.33 -16.88
C MET A 57 4.67 1.63 -16.40
N PHE A 58 5.28 2.29 -15.43
CA PHE A 58 4.79 3.56 -14.91
C PHE A 58 4.82 4.67 -15.96
N ASP A 59 5.89 4.75 -16.78
CA ASP A 59 5.97 5.69 -17.90
C ASP A 59 4.85 5.44 -18.94
N SER A 60 4.57 4.17 -19.24
CA SER A 60 3.49 3.81 -20.14
C SER A 60 2.11 4.18 -19.59
N LEU A 61 1.89 4.01 -18.29
CA LEU A 61 0.67 4.42 -17.59
C LEU A 61 0.56 5.96 -17.56
N GLN A 62 1.65 6.67 -17.25
CA GLN A 62 1.67 8.13 -17.21
C GLN A 62 1.36 8.71 -18.58
N ASN A 63 2.02 8.23 -19.65
CA ASN A 63 1.75 8.66 -21.03
C ASN A 63 0.28 8.44 -21.45
N PHE A 64 -0.32 7.34 -20.99
CA PHE A 64 -1.74 7.10 -21.24
C PHE A 64 -2.61 8.07 -20.45
N CYS A 65 -2.28 8.33 -19.20
CA CYS A 65 -3.02 9.24 -18.32
C CYS A 65 -3.00 10.68 -18.85
N ASP A 66 -1.84 11.18 -19.28
CA ASP A 66 -1.68 12.53 -19.83
C ASP A 66 -2.55 12.74 -21.06
N LYS A 67 -2.61 11.76 -21.97
CA LYS A 67 -3.45 11.80 -23.18
C LYS A 67 -4.95 11.78 -22.88
N ASN A 68 -5.35 11.35 -21.69
CA ASN A 68 -6.76 11.17 -21.32
C ASN A 68 -7.21 12.10 -20.19
N ASN A 69 -6.41 13.10 -19.80
CA ASN A 69 -6.69 14.00 -18.66
C ASN A 69 -6.98 13.22 -17.36
N ILE A 70 -6.19 12.18 -17.12
CA ILE A 70 -6.21 11.39 -15.90
C ILE A 70 -4.95 11.72 -15.12
N THR A 71 -5.07 11.98 -13.82
CA THR A 71 -3.92 12.14 -12.93
C THR A 71 -3.59 10.78 -12.31
N MET A 72 -2.35 10.35 -12.44
CA MET A 72 -1.82 9.16 -11.79
C MET A 72 -0.99 9.55 -10.58
N SER A 73 -1.15 8.84 -9.49
CA SER A 73 -0.26 8.90 -8.33
C SER A 73 0.11 7.51 -7.86
N VAL A 74 1.36 7.35 -7.46
CA VAL A 74 1.92 6.06 -7.02
C VAL A 74 2.40 6.20 -5.59
N TYR A 75 1.95 5.30 -4.72
CA TYR A 75 2.42 5.18 -3.35
C TYR A 75 2.84 3.73 -3.09
N VAL A 76 4.14 3.49 -3.11
CA VAL A 76 4.76 2.16 -3.00
C VAL A 76 4.28 1.22 -4.12
N ASP A 77 3.32 0.36 -3.82
CA ASP A 77 2.66 -0.60 -4.73
C ASP A 77 1.21 -0.20 -5.06
N ASP A 78 0.67 0.81 -4.40
CA ASP A 78 -0.67 1.31 -4.66
C ASP A 78 -0.64 2.40 -5.74
N VAL A 79 -1.43 2.22 -6.80
CA VAL A 79 -1.58 3.21 -7.87
C VAL A 79 -3.00 3.76 -7.85
N THR A 80 -3.10 5.08 -7.82
CA THR A 80 -4.38 5.80 -7.83
C THR A 80 -4.52 6.60 -9.13
N PHE A 81 -5.67 6.46 -9.78
CA PHE A 81 -6.05 7.22 -10.96
C PHE A 81 -7.22 8.13 -10.61
N SER A 82 -7.08 9.42 -10.84
CA SER A 82 -8.12 10.42 -10.61
C SER A 82 -8.36 11.28 -11.84
N SER A 83 -9.61 11.70 -12.03
CA SER A 83 -9.99 12.55 -13.16
C SER A 83 -11.21 13.41 -12.79
N GLN A 84 -11.34 14.56 -13.44
CA GLN A 84 -12.53 15.40 -13.38
C GLN A 84 -13.76 14.70 -14.01
N HIS A 85 -13.53 13.83 -14.99
CA HIS A 85 -14.55 13.06 -15.70
C HIS A 85 -14.54 11.59 -15.24
N ILE A 86 -15.61 10.88 -15.58
CA ILE A 86 -15.70 9.45 -15.30
C ILE A 86 -14.69 8.71 -16.18
N ILE A 87 -13.77 7.97 -15.54
CA ILE A 87 -12.87 7.08 -16.25
C ILE A 87 -13.69 5.94 -16.86
N SER A 88 -13.75 5.89 -18.18
CA SER A 88 -14.58 4.94 -18.92
C SER A 88 -14.12 3.50 -18.76
N HIS A 89 -14.97 2.55 -19.11
CA HIS A 89 -14.62 1.13 -19.08
C HIS A 89 -13.47 0.80 -20.04
N THR A 90 -13.45 1.40 -21.22
CA THR A 90 -12.36 1.28 -22.20
C THR A 90 -11.03 1.78 -21.66
N GLN A 91 -11.02 2.94 -21.02
CA GLN A 91 -9.81 3.48 -20.38
C GLN A 91 -9.29 2.56 -19.27
N LYS A 92 -10.17 2.01 -18.44
CA LYS A 92 -9.81 1.03 -17.40
C LYS A 92 -9.20 -0.24 -18.01
N GLN A 93 -9.75 -0.72 -19.12
CA GLN A 93 -9.20 -1.89 -19.81
C GLN A 93 -7.81 -1.62 -20.39
N VAL A 94 -7.54 -0.42 -20.90
CA VAL A 94 -6.19 -0.05 -21.38
C VAL A 94 -5.20 -0.04 -20.20
N ILE A 95 -5.57 0.54 -19.07
CA ILE A 95 -4.74 0.52 -17.84
C ILE A 95 -4.42 -0.94 -17.45
N TYR A 96 -5.44 -1.81 -17.39
CA TYR A 96 -5.25 -3.22 -17.06
C TYR A 96 -4.34 -3.94 -18.06
N LYS A 97 -4.49 -3.64 -19.35
CA LYS A 97 -3.65 -4.21 -20.40
C LYS A 97 -2.18 -3.79 -20.27
N ILE A 98 -1.91 -2.53 -19.92
CA ILE A 98 -0.54 -2.05 -19.67
C ILE A 98 0.06 -2.81 -18.49
N ILE A 99 -0.67 -2.95 -17.37
CA ILE A 99 -0.20 -3.64 -16.17
C ILE A 99 0.04 -5.14 -16.46
N SER A 100 -0.89 -5.80 -17.15
CA SER A 100 -0.76 -7.24 -17.46
C SER A 100 0.34 -7.56 -18.45
N LYS A 101 0.63 -6.66 -19.42
CA LYS A 101 1.78 -6.80 -20.33
C LYS A 101 3.12 -6.81 -19.60
N ASN A 102 3.19 -6.19 -18.44
CA ASN A 102 4.37 -6.17 -17.59
C ASN A 102 4.38 -7.31 -16.55
N LEU A 103 3.61 -8.39 -16.80
CA LEU A 103 3.53 -9.61 -15.99
C LEU A 103 2.92 -9.42 -14.59
N TYR A 104 2.27 -8.28 -14.33
CA TYR A 104 1.58 -8.04 -13.06
C TYR A 104 0.12 -8.47 -13.14
N ARG A 105 -0.39 -8.99 -12.02
CA ARG A 105 -1.81 -9.28 -11.83
C ARG A 105 -2.40 -8.31 -10.81
N LEU A 106 -3.49 -7.68 -11.18
CA LEU A 106 -4.28 -6.87 -10.25
C LEU A 106 -5.04 -7.78 -9.28
N SER A 107 -4.94 -7.48 -8.01
CA SER A 107 -5.81 -8.10 -7.00
C SER A 107 -7.21 -7.51 -7.13
N ARG A 108 -8.13 -8.23 -7.78
CA ARG A 108 -9.51 -7.76 -8.04
C ARG A 108 -10.23 -7.29 -6.78
N ASN A 109 -9.96 -7.92 -5.64
CA ASN A 109 -10.57 -7.58 -4.35
C ASN A 109 -10.03 -6.25 -3.77
N LYS A 110 -8.85 -5.78 -4.24
CA LYS A 110 -8.24 -4.51 -3.83
C LYS A 110 -8.56 -3.37 -4.79
N VAL A 111 -9.03 -3.65 -6.01
CA VAL A 111 -9.40 -2.62 -6.97
C VAL A 111 -10.69 -1.95 -6.51
N LYS A 112 -10.63 -0.64 -6.30
CA LYS A 112 -11.77 0.16 -5.84
C LYS A 112 -12.09 1.27 -6.82
N TYR A 113 -13.36 1.55 -6.95
CA TYR A 113 -13.87 2.64 -7.78
C TYR A 113 -14.67 3.59 -6.90
N TYR A 114 -14.33 4.85 -6.98
CA TYR A 114 -15.01 5.89 -6.22
C TYR A 114 -15.61 6.91 -7.17
N THR A 115 -16.82 7.35 -6.88
CA THR A 115 -17.43 8.50 -7.56
C THR A 115 -17.25 9.75 -6.69
N LYS A 116 -17.46 10.93 -7.29
CA LYS A 116 -17.38 12.22 -6.58
C LYS A 116 -18.31 12.29 -5.36
N LYS A 117 -19.44 11.61 -5.44
CA LYS A 117 -20.54 11.66 -4.44
C LYS A 117 -20.17 10.98 -3.11
N TYR A 118 -19.28 9.97 -3.13
CA TYR A 118 -18.99 9.17 -1.95
C TYR A 118 -17.59 9.45 -1.39
N PRO A 119 -17.40 9.28 -0.07
CA PRO A 119 -16.08 9.34 0.54
C PRO A 119 -15.15 8.27 -0.07
N LYS A 120 -13.88 8.60 -0.17
CA LYS A 120 -12.84 7.76 -0.79
C LYS A 120 -11.78 7.42 0.23
N LEU A 121 -11.52 6.12 0.42
CA LEU A 121 -10.41 5.67 1.26
C LEU A 121 -9.18 5.43 0.35
N ILE A 122 -8.18 6.29 0.47
CA ILE A 122 -6.94 6.23 -0.32
C ILE A 122 -5.77 6.23 0.65
N THR A 123 -4.89 5.24 0.56
CA THR A 123 -3.68 5.09 1.39
C THR A 123 -3.89 5.32 2.90
N GLY A 124 -5.05 4.88 3.42
CA GLY A 124 -5.38 5.02 4.86
C GLY A 124 -6.13 6.29 5.25
N VAL A 125 -6.19 7.28 4.36
CA VAL A 125 -6.90 8.56 4.59
C VAL A 125 -8.25 8.56 3.88
N VAL A 126 -9.27 9.12 4.52
CA VAL A 126 -10.61 9.29 3.93
C VAL A 126 -10.73 10.70 3.35
N ILE A 127 -10.97 10.77 2.04
CA ILE A 127 -11.33 12.02 1.37
C ILE A 127 -12.86 12.09 1.30
N SER A 128 -13.45 13.04 1.98
CA SER A 128 -14.91 13.25 1.98
C SER A 128 -15.42 13.75 0.62
N SER A 129 -16.73 13.76 0.40
CA SER A 129 -17.35 14.24 -0.84
C SER A 129 -17.03 15.70 -1.18
N ASN A 130 -16.78 16.53 -0.17
CA ASN A 130 -16.38 17.94 -0.30
C ASN A 130 -14.85 18.15 -0.33
N GLY A 131 -14.07 17.08 -0.45
CA GLY A 131 -12.61 17.17 -0.57
C GLY A 131 -11.84 17.26 0.75
N ASN A 132 -12.51 17.36 1.89
CA ASN A 132 -11.84 17.43 3.19
C ASN A 132 -11.26 16.06 3.57
N LEU A 133 -10.05 16.07 4.12
CA LEU A 133 -9.40 14.88 4.67
C LEU A 133 -10.02 14.53 6.02
N LYS A 134 -10.23 13.25 6.25
CA LYS A 134 -10.76 12.69 7.51
C LYS A 134 -9.99 11.43 7.86
N ILE A 135 -9.85 11.20 9.15
CA ILE A 135 -9.30 9.94 9.66
C ILE A 135 -10.26 8.79 9.38
N LYS A 136 -9.73 7.59 9.26
CA LYS A 136 -10.53 6.38 9.07
C LYS A 136 -11.42 6.13 10.29
N ASN A 137 -12.70 5.77 10.06
CA ASN A 137 -13.66 5.53 11.15
C ASN A 137 -13.17 4.52 12.20
N SER A 138 -12.48 3.46 11.78
CA SER A 138 -11.91 2.48 12.72
C SER A 138 -10.88 3.10 13.66
N LEU A 139 -10.05 4.05 13.18
CA LEU A 139 -9.09 4.75 14.01
C LEU A 139 -9.80 5.70 14.98
N SER A 140 -10.83 6.43 14.53
CA SER A 140 -11.66 7.25 15.41
C SER A 140 -12.31 6.44 16.52
N LEU A 141 -12.88 5.28 16.19
CA LEU A 141 -13.49 4.39 17.18
C LEU A 141 -12.47 3.87 18.20
N ASN A 142 -11.27 3.50 17.72
CA ASN A 142 -10.18 3.06 18.62
C ASN A 142 -9.74 4.19 19.57
N VAL A 143 -9.62 5.42 19.08
CA VAL A 143 -9.31 6.59 19.92
C VAL A 143 -10.39 6.77 20.98
N ILE A 144 -11.66 6.78 20.59
CA ILE A 144 -12.79 6.99 21.51
C ILE A 144 -12.87 5.87 22.57
N SER A 145 -12.71 4.60 22.16
CA SER A 145 -12.78 3.47 23.08
C SER A 145 -11.62 3.50 24.10
N GLU A 146 -10.39 3.77 23.62
CA GLU A 146 -9.23 3.84 24.49
C GLU A 146 -9.29 5.07 25.43
N TRP A 147 -9.82 6.19 24.94
CA TRP A 147 -10.03 7.38 25.78
C TRP A 147 -11.05 7.12 26.89
N LYS A 148 -12.16 6.44 26.59
CA LYS A 148 -13.15 6.04 27.61
C LYS A 148 -12.53 5.12 28.66
N TYR A 149 -11.75 4.13 28.24
CA TYR A 149 -11.08 3.22 29.15
C TYR A 149 -10.06 3.95 30.03
N PHE A 150 -9.22 4.83 29.46
CA PHE A 150 -8.25 5.61 30.17
C PHE A 150 -8.92 6.58 31.18
N SER A 151 -10.04 7.19 30.81
CA SER A 151 -10.80 8.09 31.72
C SER A 151 -11.29 7.39 32.98
N GLN A 152 -11.60 6.08 32.87
CA GLN A 152 -12.00 5.26 34.03
C GLN A 152 -10.77 4.71 34.81
N ASN A 153 -9.62 4.60 34.16
CA ASN A 153 -8.40 4.04 34.71
C ASN A 153 -7.17 4.97 34.50
N PRO A 154 -7.15 6.20 35.03
CA PRO A 154 -6.13 7.20 34.68
C PRO A 154 -4.71 6.84 35.13
N LYS A 155 -4.55 5.92 36.07
CA LYS A 155 -3.25 5.42 36.52
C LYS A 155 -2.65 4.32 35.64
N ASN A 156 -3.40 3.82 34.65
CA ASN A 156 -2.92 2.79 33.73
C ASN A 156 -1.95 3.40 32.71
N LEU A 157 -0.64 3.22 32.93
CA LEU A 157 0.40 3.75 32.04
C LEU A 157 0.36 3.13 30.64
N GLN A 158 -0.05 1.86 30.51
CA GLN A 158 -0.14 1.18 29.22
C GLN A 158 -1.28 1.77 28.37
N SER A 159 -2.43 2.01 28.98
CA SER A 159 -3.56 2.67 28.30
C SER A 159 -3.21 4.10 27.87
N LYS A 160 -2.50 4.85 28.74
CA LYS A 160 -1.99 6.18 28.39
C LYS A 160 -1.09 6.15 27.17
N ALA A 161 -0.11 5.26 27.14
CA ALA A 161 0.82 5.13 26.01
C ALA A 161 0.08 4.74 24.71
N ARG A 162 -0.89 3.82 24.80
CA ARG A 162 -1.71 3.40 23.66
C ARG A 162 -2.57 4.54 23.12
N LEU A 163 -3.22 5.30 24.00
CA LEU A 163 -4.01 6.46 23.61
C LEU A 163 -3.14 7.52 22.94
N GLN A 164 -1.95 7.80 23.47
CA GLN A 164 -1.00 8.72 22.83
C GLN A 164 -0.62 8.27 21.42
N GLY A 165 -0.30 6.99 21.24
CA GLY A 165 0.01 6.43 19.91
C GLY A 165 -1.15 6.58 18.91
N LEU A 166 -2.38 6.29 19.36
CA LEU A 166 -3.59 6.45 18.53
C LEU A 166 -3.85 7.92 18.15
N LEU A 167 -3.62 8.86 19.07
CA LEU A 167 -3.78 10.30 18.81
C LEU A 167 -2.72 10.81 17.82
N ILE A 168 -1.47 10.34 17.95
CA ILE A 168 -0.41 10.67 16.99
C ILE A 168 -0.77 10.14 15.60
N ALA A 169 -1.21 8.89 15.49
CA ALA A 169 -1.64 8.31 14.22
C ALA A 169 -2.83 9.07 13.61
N ALA A 170 -3.80 9.50 14.43
CA ALA A 170 -4.94 10.29 13.98
C ALA A 170 -4.56 11.70 13.49
N ARG A 171 -3.49 12.30 14.07
CA ARG A 171 -2.98 13.61 13.65
C ARG A 171 -2.21 13.56 12.33
N GLN A 172 -1.58 12.43 12.02
CA GLN A 172 -0.79 12.23 10.80
C GLN A 172 -1.64 11.80 9.59
N SER A 173 -2.89 11.40 9.80
CA SER A 173 -3.85 11.01 8.75
C SER A 173 -4.67 12.20 8.30
#